data_90a365707c6b05a38b38c76d0b18d663
#
_entry.id   90a365707c6b05a38b38c76d0b18d663
#
_cell.length_a   1.000
_cell.length_b   1.000
_cell.length_c   1.000
_cell.angle_alpha   90.00
_cell.angle_beta   90.00
_cell.angle_gamma   90.00
#
_symmetry.space_group_name_H-M   'P 1'
#
loop_
_entity.id
_entity.type
_entity.pdbx_description
1 polymer ?
#
loop_
_entity_poly.entity_id
_entity_poly.type
_entity_poly.pdbx_seq_one_letter_code
_entity_poly.pdbx_strand_id
1 'polypeptide(L)' 'MFPFDDDPHTACIVCRHVLNKEEAITYITHDEDGMWQFLCDKEHSMDDARIVSLEEVYALDPSIGEVADMPCGCCINKK' A
#
# COMPACT_ATOMS: atom_id res chain seq x y z
N MET A 1 -17.37 1.15 0.42
CA MET A 1 -17.02 2.21 1.37
C MET A 1 -15.51 2.26 1.58
N PHE A 2 -14.93 3.44 1.52
CA PHE A 2 -13.50 3.62 1.71
C PHE A 2 -13.17 3.57 3.21
N PRO A 3 -12.39 2.59 3.67
CA PRO A 3 -12.21 2.36 5.11
C PRO A 3 -11.16 3.19 5.80
N PHE A 4 -10.29 3.88 5.03
CA PHE A 4 -9.20 4.65 5.60
C PHE A 4 -9.67 6.02 6.05
N ASP A 5 -9.07 6.54 7.13
CA ASP A 5 -9.31 7.90 7.59
C ASP A 5 -8.66 8.93 6.68
N ASP A 6 -7.67 8.49 5.90
CA ASP A 6 -6.96 9.36 4.97
C ASP A 6 -7.86 9.76 3.80
N ASP A 7 -7.53 10.90 3.19
CA ASP A 7 -8.19 11.30 1.96
C ASP A 7 -7.95 10.23 0.88
N PRO A 8 -8.97 9.85 0.10
CA PRO A 8 -8.78 8.86 -0.96
C PRO A 8 -7.71 9.23 -1.98
N HIS A 9 -7.42 10.51 -2.13
CA HIS A 9 -6.40 10.98 -3.07
C HIS A 9 -5.00 11.03 -2.46
N THR A 10 -4.85 10.61 -1.19
CA THR A 10 -3.54 10.57 -0.53
C THR A 10 -2.56 9.75 -1.35
N ALA A 11 -1.38 10.31 -1.62
CA ALA A 11 -0.34 9.61 -2.36
C ALA A 11 0.22 8.47 -1.51
N CYS A 12 0.45 7.34 -2.15
CA CYS A 12 1.11 6.22 -1.50
C CYS A 12 2.06 5.55 -2.48
N ILE A 13 2.95 4.72 -1.94
CA ILE A 13 3.94 4.03 -2.75
C ILE A 13 3.53 2.58 -2.93
N VAL A 14 3.61 2.10 -4.17
CA VAL A 14 3.31 0.71 -4.48
C VAL A 14 4.35 0.25 -5.50
N CYS A 15 4.74 -1.03 -5.44
CA CYS A 15 5.68 -1.54 -6.42
C CYS A 15 4.96 -1.83 -7.74
N ARG A 16 5.70 -1.76 -8.83
CA ARG A 16 5.13 -1.99 -10.16
C ARG A 16 4.55 -3.40 -10.30
N HIS A 17 5.08 -4.37 -9.56
CA HIS A 17 4.57 -5.74 -9.60
C HIS A 17 3.12 -5.82 -9.15
N VAL A 18 2.79 -5.06 -8.11
CA VAL A 18 1.41 -4.99 -7.61
C VAL A 18 0.53 -4.24 -8.59
N LEU A 19 1.01 -3.10 -9.12
CA LEU A 19 0.24 -2.32 -10.08
C LEU A 19 -0.09 -3.11 -11.34
N ASN A 20 0.84 -3.93 -11.80
CA ASN A 20 0.65 -4.73 -13.00
C ASN A 20 -0.09 -6.03 -12.72
N LYS A 21 -0.51 -6.24 -11.46
CA LYS A 21 -1.22 -7.44 -11.02
C LYS A 21 -0.39 -8.71 -11.18
N GLU A 22 0.92 -8.56 -11.16
CA GLU A 22 1.84 -9.70 -11.24
C GLU A 22 2.02 -10.37 -9.88
N GLU A 23 1.89 -9.59 -8.80
CA GLU A 23 2.08 -10.07 -7.44
C GLU A 23 1.04 -9.49 -6.50
N ALA A 24 0.70 -10.23 -5.45
CA ALA A 24 -0.19 -9.74 -4.41
C ALA A 24 0.58 -8.85 -3.43
N ILE A 25 -0.14 -7.96 -2.76
CA ILE A 25 0.43 -7.15 -1.70
C ILE A 25 0.67 -8.05 -0.49
N THR A 26 1.93 -8.14 -0.04
CA THR A 26 2.29 -8.95 1.12
C THR A 26 2.93 -8.14 2.24
N TYR A 27 3.39 -6.93 1.96
CA TYR A 27 4.04 -6.09 2.95
C TYR A 27 3.42 -4.70 2.90
N ILE A 28 2.94 -4.23 4.05
CA ILE A 28 2.30 -2.92 4.15
C ILE A 28 2.98 -2.15 5.27
N THR A 29 3.38 -0.91 4.98
CA THR A 29 3.99 -0.01 5.95
C THR A 29 3.19 1.27 6.03
N HIS A 30 2.95 1.75 7.24
CA HIS A 30 2.39 3.07 7.48
C HIS A 30 3.48 3.90 8.16
N ASP A 31 4.16 4.72 7.38
CA ASP A 31 5.33 5.47 7.86
C ASP A 31 4.96 6.50 8.91
N GLU A 32 5.95 6.94 9.69
CA GLU A 32 5.74 7.93 10.74
C GLU A 32 5.20 9.26 10.21
N ASP A 33 5.48 9.57 8.94
CA ASP A 33 4.97 10.79 8.31
C ASP A 33 3.57 10.61 7.71
N GLY A 34 2.97 9.45 7.90
CA GLY A 34 1.62 9.16 7.42
C GLY A 34 1.56 8.54 6.04
N MET A 35 2.68 8.27 5.41
CA MET A 35 2.70 7.67 4.08
C MET A 35 2.49 6.17 4.12
N TRP A 36 1.67 5.66 3.22
CA TRP A 36 1.45 4.22 3.09
C TRP A 36 2.33 3.64 1.98
N GLN A 37 2.81 2.42 2.19
CA GLN A 37 3.53 1.65 1.18
C GLN A 37 2.95 0.26 1.09
N PHE A 38 2.67 -0.21 -0.11
CA PHE A 38 2.07 -1.51 -0.38
C PHE A 38 2.98 -2.26 -1.34
N LEU A 39 3.68 -3.27 -0.83
CA LEU A 39 4.73 -3.95 -1.56
C LEU A 39 4.48 -5.45 -1.64
N CYS A 40 5.09 -6.09 -2.63
CA CYS A 40 5.10 -7.55 -2.72
C CYS A 40 6.36 -8.10 -2.07
N ASP A 41 6.55 -9.42 -2.11
CA ASP A 41 7.71 -10.06 -1.48
C ASP A 41 8.92 -10.21 -2.42
N LYS A 42 8.83 -9.67 -3.61
CA LYS A 42 9.96 -9.68 -4.55
C LYS A 42 10.94 -8.55 -4.21
N GLU A 43 12.18 -8.71 -4.64
CA GLU A 43 13.15 -7.65 -4.49
C GLU A 43 12.73 -6.41 -5.28
N HIS A 44 12.98 -5.25 -4.70
CA HIS A 44 12.64 -3.98 -5.32
C HIS A 44 13.85 -3.08 -5.43
N SER A 45 13.90 -2.31 -6.50
CA SER A 45 14.82 -1.18 -6.64
C SER A 45 14.01 0.09 -6.65
N MET A 46 14.69 1.24 -6.68
CA MET A 46 13.99 2.52 -6.76
C MET A 46 13.13 2.62 -8.02
N ASP A 47 13.52 1.92 -9.08
CA ASP A 47 12.79 1.94 -10.34
C ASP A 47 11.45 1.19 -10.25
N ASP A 48 11.28 0.36 -9.25
CA ASP A 48 10.06 -0.41 -9.07
C ASP A 48 8.97 0.35 -8.31
N ALA A 49 9.31 1.48 -7.70
CA ALA A 49 8.38 2.26 -6.91
C ALA A 49 7.48 3.12 -7.82
N ARG A 50 6.19 3.16 -7.47
CA ARG A 50 5.22 4.00 -8.17
C ARG A 50 4.39 4.75 -7.14
N ILE A 51 3.99 5.97 -7.48
CA ILE A 51 3.15 6.78 -6.61
C ILE A 51 1.75 6.81 -7.21
N VAL A 52 0.78 6.38 -6.42
CA VAL A 52 -0.62 6.35 -6.83
C VAL A 52 -1.48 6.81 -5.66
N SER A 53 -2.77 7.01 -5.89
CA SER A 53 -3.68 7.37 -4.81
C SER A 53 -4.04 6.13 -3.98
N LEU A 54 -4.37 6.38 -2.73
CA LEU A 54 -4.77 5.30 -1.81
C LEU A 54 -6.01 4.59 -2.33
N GLU A 55 -6.96 5.31 -2.92
CA GLU A 55 -8.16 4.69 -3.45
C GLU A 55 -7.86 3.76 -4.63
N GLU A 56 -6.83 4.08 -5.42
CA GLU A 56 -6.44 3.20 -6.51
C GLU A 56 -5.93 1.87 -5.99
N VAL A 57 -5.14 1.88 -4.92
CA VAL A 57 -4.65 0.64 -4.33
C VAL A 57 -5.80 -0.14 -3.71
N TYR A 58 -6.72 0.56 -3.05
CA TYR A 58 -7.89 -0.10 -2.47
C TYR A 58 -8.75 -0.76 -3.54
N ALA A 59 -8.86 -0.13 -4.70
CA ALA A 59 -9.60 -0.72 -5.82
C ALA A 59 -8.90 -1.96 -6.38
N LEU A 60 -7.55 -1.96 -6.36
CA LEU A 60 -6.78 -3.11 -6.81
C LEU A 60 -6.91 -4.29 -5.85
N ASP A 61 -6.89 -4.01 -4.56
CA ASP A 61 -6.91 -5.05 -3.53
C ASP A 61 -7.68 -4.55 -2.30
N PRO A 62 -8.99 -4.75 -2.27
CA PRO A 62 -9.80 -4.28 -1.13
C PRO A 62 -9.40 -4.87 0.22
N SER A 63 -8.62 -5.96 0.23
CA SER A 63 -8.18 -6.56 1.50
C SER A 63 -7.28 -5.63 2.29
N ILE A 64 -6.69 -4.59 1.67
CA ILE A 64 -5.88 -3.62 2.42
C ILE A 64 -6.72 -2.84 3.44
N GLY A 65 -8.03 -2.83 3.30
CA GLY A 65 -8.91 -2.21 4.29
C GLY A 65 -8.77 -2.82 5.68
N GLU A 66 -8.25 -4.04 5.79
CA GLU A 66 -8.02 -4.69 7.07
C GLU A 66 -6.98 -3.96 7.91
N VAL A 67 -6.09 -3.19 7.28
CA VAL A 67 -5.04 -2.46 8.01
C VAL A 67 -5.34 -0.97 8.10
N ALA A 68 -6.56 -0.55 7.78
CA ALA A 68 -6.92 0.87 7.79
C ALA A 68 -6.69 1.53 9.16
N ASP A 69 -6.78 0.75 10.23
CA ASP A 69 -6.59 1.24 11.60
C ASP A 69 -5.14 1.23 12.06
N MET A 70 -4.22 0.78 11.21
CA MET A 70 -2.81 0.64 11.62
C MET A 70 -2.20 2.01 11.89
N PRO A 71 -1.62 2.24 13.10
CA PRO A 71 -1.02 3.53 13.41
C PRO A 71 0.24 3.81 12.59
N CYS A 72 0.60 5.10 12.54
CA CYS A 72 1.85 5.49 11.90
C CYS A 72 3.04 4.83 12.59
N GLY A 73 4.06 4.52 11.82
CA GLY A 73 5.26 3.87 12.33
C GLY A 73 5.17 2.36 12.43
N CYS A 74 4.05 1.77 12.01
CA CYS A 74 3.85 0.32 12.06
C CYS A 74 3.95 -0.30 10.68
N CYS A 75 4.20 -1.59 10.65
CA CYS A 75 4.20 -2.35 9.41
C CYS A 75 3.62 -3.74 9.67
N ILE A 76 3.18 -4.38 8.61
CA ILE A 76 2.64 -5.73 8.67
C ILE A 76 3.10 -6.54 7.47
N ASN A 77 3.39 -7.80 7.70
CA ASN A 77 3.73 -8.75 6.66
C ASN A 77 2.59 -9.76 6.59
N LYS A 78 1.92 -9.81 5.45
CA LYS A 78 0.73 -10.66 5.24
C LYS A 78 1.08 -12.08 4.77
N LYS A 79 2.32 -12.37 4.64
CA LYS A 79 2.76 -13.69 4.22
C LYS A 79 2.48 -14.75 5.26
#